data_1ea8cbb9c569fa3169fb32ed947cb4f4
#
_entry.id   1ea8cbb9c569fa3169fb32ed947cb4f4
#
_cell.length_a   1.000
_cell.length_b   1.000
_cell.length_c   1.000
_cell.angle_alpha   90.00
_cell.angle_beta   90.00
_cell.angle_gamma   90.00
#
_symmetry.space_group_name_H-M   'P 1'
#
loop_
_entity.id
_entity.type
_entity.pdbx_description
1 polymer ?
#
loop_
_entity_poly.entity_id
_entity_poly.type
_entity_poly.pdbx_seq_one_letter_code
_entity_poly.pdbx_strand_id
1 'polypeptide(L)'
;IAGWGLDEAMRRAEAYHTAGSDGILIHSALSSATEVLAFQKEWAGRSPVVIVPTKYHATPTEVFREAGFSIAIGANQLLRAAVVAMQDTARTIHREQNLRSVEDRIAPVKELFRLQGASELQEAEERYLPKRQARSRALILAASRGSALGELTEHRPKTMVKIRGRPLLSHIVSAYNAAGIKRINVVRGYMPEAIDLPAIS
;
A
#
# COMPACT_ATOMS: atom_id res chain seq x y z
N ILE A 1 -14.20 14.56 33.12
CA ILE A 1 -14.82 15.47 34.08
C ILE A 1 -15.75 16.45 33.36
N ALA A 2 -15.34 17.03 32.23
CA ALA A 2 -16.17 17.74 31.24
C ALA A 2 -17.27 18.70 31.84
N GLY A 3 -16.93 19.46 32.92
CA GLY A 3 -17.83 20.41 33.56
C GLY A 3 -18.80 19.82 34.59
N TRP A 4 -18.77 18.52 34.86
CA TRP A 4 -19.64 17.85 35.84
C TRP A 4 -18.97 17.71 37.22
N GLY A 5 -17.69 18.07 37.32
CA GLY A 5 -16.92 18.02 38.55
C GLY A 5 -16.29 16.68 38.87
N LEU A 6 -15.42 16.70 39.87
CA LEU A 6 -14.65 15.53 40.30
C LEU A 6 -15.53 14.43 40.91
N ASP A 7 -16.46 14.85 41.81
CA ASP A 7 -17.35 13.92 42.51
C ASP A 7 -18.20 13.07 41.58
N GLU A 8 -18.76 13.67 40.50
CA GLU A 8 -19.53 12.94 39.52
C GLU A 8 -18.64 12.02 38.68
N ALA A 9 -17.40 12.44 38.38
CA ALA A 9 -16.42 11.58 37.69
C ALA A 9 -16.07 10.36 38.54
N MET A 10 -15.82 10.56 39.83
CA MET A 10 -15.55 9.48 40.80
C MET A 10 -16.73 8.52 40.91
N ARG A 11 -17.96 9.05 41.10
CA ARG A 11 -19.19 8.25 41.18
C ARG A 11 -19.38 7.35 39.97
N ARG A 12 -19.14 7.87 38.76
CA ARG A 12 -19.25 7.08 37.52
C ARG A 12 -18.13 6.06 37.39
N ALA A 13 -16.88 6.43 37.69
CA ALA A 13 -15.76 5.53 37.68
C ALA A 13 -15.99 4.32 38.62
N GLU A 14 -16.51 4.58 39.84
CA GLU A 14 -16.86 3.56 40.81
C GLU A 14 -17.95 2.60 40.27
N ALA A 15 -18.99 3.17 39.65
CA ALA A 15 -20.05 2.35 39.03
C ALA A 15 -19.54 1.47 37.90
N TYR A 16 -18.63 1.99 37.04
CA TYR A 16 -18.01 1.19 35.98
C TYR A 16 -17.09 0.12 36.54
N HIS A 17 -16.27 0.47 37.53
CA HIS A 17 -15.38 -0.48 38.19
C HIS A 17 -16.16 -1.64 38.83
N THR A 18 -17.23 -1.32 39.57
CA THR A 18 -18.11 -2.31 40.20
C THR A 18 -18.82 -3.20 39.15
N ALA A 19 -19.14 -2.66 37.97
CA ALA A 19 -19.70 -3.39 36.87
C ALA A 19 -18.69 -4.29 36.12
N GLY A 20 -17.41 -4.28 36.52
CA GLY A 20 -16.36 -5.13 35.95
C GLY A 20 -15.54 -4.50 34.83
N SER A 21 -15.46 -3.16 34.77
CA SER A 21 -14.56 -2.49 33.82
C SER A 21 -13.10 -2.71 34.19
N ASP A 22 -12.25 -3.12 33.22
CA ASP A 22 -10.82 -3.34 33.40
C ASP A 22 -10.00 -2.06 33.60
N GLY A 23 -10.53 -0.92 33.18
CA GLY A 23 -9.88 0.40 33.31
C GLY A 23 -10.84 1.56 33.12
N ILE A 24 -10.41 2.73 33.53
CA ILE A 24 -11.19 3.97 33.44
C ILE A 24 -10.50 4.95 32.51
N LEU A 25 -11.21 5.42 31.48
CA LEU A 25 -10.75 6.55 30.68
C LEU A 25 -11.31 7.84 31.27
N ILE A 26 -10.43 8.73 31.70
CA ILE A 26 -10.80 10.05 32.22
C ILE A 26 -10.33 11.17 31.30
N HIS A 27 -11.16 12.18 31.10
CA HIS A 27 -10.83 13.33 30.25
C HIS A 27 -11.28 14.63 30.90
N SER A 28 -10.53 15.72 30.67
CA SER A 28 -10.89 17.07 31.05
C SER A 28 -11.06 17.98 29.85
N ALA A 29 -11.96 18.92 29.93
CA ALA A 29 -12.13 20.02 28.99
C ALA A 29 -11.13 21.17 29.20
N LEU A 30 -10.44 21.20 30.33
CA LEU A 30 -9.46 22.23 30.69
C LEU A 30 -8.17 22.08 29.86
N SER A 31 -7.45 23.18 29.70
CA SER A 31 -6.12 23.21 29.11
C SER A 31 -4.99 22.82 30.08
N SER A 32 -5.32 22.57 31.35
CA SER A 32 -4.44 22.06 32.39
C SER A 32 -4.82 20.64 32.80
N ALA A 33 -3.85 19.87 33.29
CA ALA A 33 -4.08 18.50 33.75
C ALA A 33 -4.61 18.42 35.18
N THR A 34 -4.94 19.53 35.83
CA THR A 34 -5.30 19.59 37.24
C THR A 34 -6.44 18.65 37.62
N GLU A 35 -7.52 18.62 36.84
CA GLU A 35 -8.66 17.75 37.10
C GLU A 35 -8.34 16.26 36.97
N VAL A 36 -7.59 15.86 35.94
CA VAL A 36 -7.25 14.45 35.74
C VAL A 36 -6.23 13.97 36.78
N LEU A 37 -5.32 14.86 37.22
CA LEU A 37 -4.39 14.58 38.34
C LEU A 37 -5.13 14.44 39.67
N ALA A 38 -6.10 15.31 39.93
CA ALA A 38 -6.95 15.20 41.11
C ALA A 38 -7.74 13.89 41.13
N PHE A 39 -8.34 13.54 39.99
CA PHE A 39 -9.01 12.24 39.80
C PHE A 39 -8.07 11.07 40.09
N GLN A 40 -6.88 11.04 39.50
CA GLN A 40 -5.93 9.94 39.67
C GLN A 40 -5.51 9.77 41.12
N LYS A 41 -5.26 10.89 41.81
CA LYS A 41 -4.91 10.90 43.24
C LYS A 41 -6.02 10.28 44.11
N GLU A 42 -7.27 10.59 43.82
CA GLU A 42 -8.42 10.10 44.60
C GLU A 42 -8.80 8.67 44.19
N TRP A 43 -8.60 8.31 42.92
CA TRP A 43 -8.83 6.94 42.39
C TRP A 43 -7.89 5.92 43.04
N ALA A 44 -6.69 6.34 43.42
CA ALA A 44 -5.72 5.58 44.21
C ALA A 44 -5.40 4.18 43.69
N GLY A 45 -5.30 4.00 42.36
CA GLY A 45 -4.86 2.75 41.74
C GLY A 45 -5.86 1.60 41.80
N ARG A 46 -7.15 1.82 42.05
CA ARG A 46 -8.18 0.77 42.07
C ARG A 46 -8.29 -0.03 40.77
N SER A 47 -8.11 0.63 39.66
CA SER A 47 -7.94 0.01 38.32
C SER A 47 -7.10 0.91 37.44
N PRO A 48 -6.57 0.42 36.30
CA PRO A 48 -5.82 1.21 35.33
C PRO A 48 -6.59 2.45 34.87
N VAL A 49 -5.86 3.60 34.77
CA VAL A 49 -6.45 4.84 34.28
C VAL A 49 -5.79 5.26 32.97
N VAL A 50 -6.63 5.56 31.98
CA VAL A 50 -6.26 5.99 30.64
C VAL A 50 -6.59 7.46 30.46
N ILE A 51 -5.69 8.24 29.88
CA ILE A 51 -5.89 9.65 29.55
C ILE A 51 -5.66 9.96 28.08
N VAL A 52 -6.29 11.05 27.62
CA VAL A 52 -6.12 11.59 26.27
C VAL A 52 -5.73 13.06 26.40
N PRO A 53 -4.42 13.40 26.49
CA PRO A 53 -3.95 14.75 26.86
C PRO A 53 -4.04 15.78 25.73
N THR A 54 -5.02 15.68 24.82
CA THR A 54 -5.18 16.60 23.69
C THR A 54 -5.41 18.05 24.12
N LYS A 55 -6.16 18.27 25.18
CA LYS A 55 -6.45 19.61 25.69
C LYS A 55 -5.32 20.15 26.58
N TYR A 56 -4.73 19.31 27.40
CA TYR A 56 -3.66 19.65 28.36
C TYR A 56 -2.29 19.14 27.85
N HIS A 57 -2.07 19.32 26.56
CA HIS A 57 -0.88 18.86 25.84
C HIS A 57 0.44 19.49 26.31
N ALA A 58 0.40 20.58 27.02
CA ALA A 58 1.59 21.22 27.59
C ALA A 58 2.14 20.48 28.83
N THR A 59 1.36 19.56 29.44
CA THR A 59 1.81 18.77 30.57
C THR A 59 2.77 17.68 30.13
N PRO A 60 4.00 17.64 30.66
CA PRO A 60 4.96 16.60 30.31
C PRO A 60 4.43 15.18 30.62
N THR A 61 4.76 14.20 29.78
CA THR A 61 4.34 12.80 29.97
C THR A 61 4.84 12.23 31.30
N GLU A 62 6.00 12.68 31.78
CA GLU A 62 6.57 12.25 33.05
C GLU A 62 5.64 12.55 34.24
N VAL A 63 4.98 13.71 34.25
CA VAL A 63 4.00 14.07 35.29
C VAL A 63 2.86 13.03 35.35
N PHE A 64 2.42 12.54 34.23
CA PHE A 64 1.39 11.48 34.18
C PHE A 64 1.93 10.13 34.66
N ARG A 65 3.18 9.81 34.31
CA ARG A 65 3.83 8.58 34.77
C ARG A 65 4.00 8.56 36.28
N GLU A 66 4.52 9.65 36.85
CA GLU A 66 4.70 9.83 38.30
C GLU A 66 3.37 9.79 39.04
N ALA A 67 2.31 10.32 38.44
CA ALA A 67 0.97 10.25 39.02
C ALA A 67 0.33 8.85 38.93
N GLY A 68 0.94 7.90 38.21
CA GLY A 68 0.45 6.52 38.13
C GLY A 68 -0.59 6.26 37.04
N PHE A 69 -0.70 7.10 36.01
CA PHE A 69 -1.53 6.77 34.84
C PHE A 69 -0.93 5.60 34.06
N SER A 70 -1.79 4.67 33.64
CA SER A 70 -1.37 3.46 32.93
C SER A 70 -1.12 3.69 31.46
N ILE A 71 -1.94 4.54 30.81
CA ILE A 71 -1.87 4.80 29.36
C ILE A 71 -2.18 6.28 29.10
N ALA A 72 -1.34 6.91 28.27
CA ALA A 72 -1.61 8.23 27.67
C ALA A 72 -1.75 8.09 26.14
N ILE A 73 -2.91 8.44 25.59
CA ILE A 73 -3.23 8.28 24.18
C ILE A 73 -2.97 9.57 23.42
N GLY A 74 -2.08 9.52 22.43
CA GLY A 74 -1.92 10.56 21.42
C GLY A 74 -3.02 10.44 20.34
N ALA A 75 -4.21 10.98 20.60
CA ALA A 75 -5.40 10.66 19.81
C ALA A 75 -5.39 11.19 18.36
N ASN A 76 -4.85 12.37 18.11
CA ASN A 76 -4.98 13.02 16.81
C ASN A 76 -3.72 13.74 16.30
N GLN A 77 -2.64 13.75 17.04
CA GLN A 77 -1.43 14.51 16.73
C GLN A 77 -0.81 14.04 15.41
N LEU A 78 -0.72 12.73 15.19
CA LEU A 78 -0.16 12.16 13.96
C LEU A 78 -1.03 12.49 12.74
N LEU A 79 -2.36 12.36 12.86
CA LEU A 79 -3.28 12.73 11.79
C LEU A 79 -3.19 14.21 11.43
N ARG A 80 -3.15 15.08 12.44
CA ARG A 80 -3.00 16.53 12.24
C ARG A 80 -1.66 16.89 11.58
N ALA A 81 -0.59 16.23 11.99
CA ALA A 81 0.72 16.39 11.35
C ALA A 81 0.70 15.92 9.89
N ALA A 82 0.07 14.76 9.60
CA ALA A 82 -0.09 14.25 8.24
C ALA A 82 -0.88 15.23 7.35
N VAL A 83 -1.98 15.82 7.85
CA VAL A 83 -2.77 16.81 7.12
C VAL A 83 -1.92 18.02 6.73
N VAL A 84 -1.14 18.56 7.67
CA VAL A 84 -0.26 19.71 7.40
C VAL A 84 0.81 19.34 6.37
N ALA A 85 1.46 18.19 6.51
CA ALA A 85 2.49 17.72 5.58
C ALA A 85 1.92 17.50 4.17
N MET A 86 0.75 16.87 4.04
CA MET A 86 0.08 16.67 2.74
C MET A 86 -0.28 17.99 2.07
N GLN A 87 -0.84 18.95 2.83
CA GLN A 87 -1.20 20.26 2.30
C GLN A 87 0.03 21.04 1.85
N ASP A 88 1.13 21.01 2.61
CA ASP A 88 2.36 21.69 2.26
C ASP A 88 3.02 21.08 1.02
N THR A 89 3.06 19.75 0.94
CA THR A 89 3.53 19.03 -0.24
C THR A 89 2.72 19.37 -1.48
N ALA A 90 1.38 19.35 -1.38
CA ALA A 90 0.50 19.69 -2.51
C ALA A 90 0.69 21.14 -2.98
N ARG A 91 0.79 22.10 -2.05
CA ARG A 91 1.09 23.50 -2.39
C ARG A 91 2.44 23.67 -3.09
N THR A 92 3.45 22.94 -2.62
CA THR A 92 4.79 23.00 -3.21
C THR A 92 4.78 22.46 -4.64
N ILE A 93 4.18 21.29 -4.88
CA ILE A 93 4.03 20.71 -6.21
C ILE A 93 3.27 21.66 -7.16
N HIS A 94 2.15 22.22 -6.67
CA HIS A 94 1.37 23.16 -7.47
C HIS A 94 2.14 24.43 -7.85
N ARG A 95 2.90 25.00 -6.92
CA ARG A 95 3.72 26.18 -7.16
C ARG A 95 4.86 25.90 -8.12
N GLU A 96 5.56 24.79 -7.96
CA GLU A 96 6.80 24.50 -8.67
C GLU A 96 6.60 23.67 -9.94
N GLN A 97 5.41 23.10 -10.13
CA GLN A 97 5.03 22.28 -11.29
C GLN A 97 6.02 21.12 -11.56
N ASN A 98 6.67 20.62 -10.50
CA ASN A 98 7.54 19.47 -10.53
C ASN A 98 7.59 18.78 -9.14
N LEU A 99 8.16 17.57 -9.07
CA LEU A 99 8.21 16.76 -7.85
C LEU A 99 9.56 16.80 -7.13
N ARG A 100 10.60 17.36 -7.75
CA ARG A 100 11.97 17.26 -7.27
C ARG A 100 12.15 17.80 -5.84
N SER A 101 11.54 18.95 -5.56
CA SER A 101 11.68 19.62 -4.26
C SER A 101 10.95 18.94 -3.12
N VAL A 102 10.07 17.98 -3.41
CA VAL A 102 9.33 17.23 -2.39
C VAL A 102 9.90 15.85 -2.13
N GLU A 103 10.62 15.24 -3.08
CA GLU A 103 11.14 13.86 -2.97
C GLU A 103 12.02 13.64 -1.74
N ASP A 104 12.87 14.60 -1.39
CA ASP A 104 13.76 14.53 -0.22
C ASP A 104 13.03 14.76 1.12
N ARG A 105 11.76 15.16 1.07
CA ARG A 105 10.94 15.52 2.24
C ARG A 105 9.80 14.54 2.52
N ILE A 106 9.60 13.56 1.65
CA ILE A 106 8.55 12.55 1.79
C ILE A 106 9.15 11.17 2.03
N ALA A 107 8.35 10.27 2.58
CA ALA A 107 8.79 8.90 2.79
C ALA A 107 9.00 8.19 1.44
N PRO A 108 10.10 7.47 1.25
CA PRO A 108 10.32 6.70 0.04
C PRO A 108 9.25 5.60 -0.12
N VAL A 109 8.89 5.28 -1.36
CA VAL A 109 7.86 4.27 -1.67
C VAL A 109 8.15 2.92 -0.98
N LYS A 110 9.42 2.55 -0.86
CA LYS A 110 9.84 1.33 -0.14
C LYS A 110 9.37 1.32 1.33
N GLU A 111 9.39 2.48 1.99
CA GLU A 111 8.91 2.59 3.37
C GLU A 111 7.40 2.40 3.47
N LEU A 112 6.63 2.87 2.49
CA LEU A 112 5.20 2.61 2.42
C LEU A 112 4.92 1.10 2.30
N PHE A 113 5.65 0.39 1.44
CA PHE A 113 5.51 -1.06 1.30
C PHE A 113 5.88 -1.80 2.60
N ARG A 114 6.92 -1.34 3.29
CA ARG A 114 7.31 -1.90 4.60
C ARG A 114 6.17 -1.72 5.63
N LEU A 115 5.61 -0.53 5.73
CA LEU A 115 4.52 -0.21 6.67
C LEU A 115 3.23 -0.98 6.37
N GLN A 116 2.98 -1.28 5.08
CA GLN A 116 1.83 -2.07 4.65
C GLN A 116 2.01 -3.58 4.82
N GLY A 117 3.19 -4.03 5.26
CA GLY A 117 3.48 -5.47 5.36
C GLY A 117 3.54 -6.17 4.01
N ALA A 118 4.03 -5.49 2.95
CA ALA A 118 4.05 -6.03 1.59
C ALA A 118 4.81 -7.36 1.46
N SER A 119 5.86 -7.58 2.27
CA SER A 119 6.58 -8.85 2.33
C SER A 119 5.71 -9.98 2.88
N GLU A 120 4.96 -9.72 3.94
CA GLU A 120 4.03 -10.70 4.54
C GLU A 120 2.92 -11.07 3.54
N LEU A 121 2.38 -10.09 2.82
CA LEU A 121 1.41 -10.34 1.76
C LEU A 121 2.00 -11.23 0.67
N GLN A 122 3.21 -10.94 0.20
CA GLN A 122 3.89 -11.73 -0.82
C GLN A 122 4.13 -13.17 -0.36
N GLU A 123 4.60 -13.37 0.86
CA GLU A 123 4.78 -14.70 1.45
C GLU A 123 3.46 -15.46 1.58
N ALA A 124 2.39 -14.76 1.98
CA ALA A 124 1.05 -15.34 2.05
C ALA A 124 0.52 -15.72 0.65
N GLU A 125 0.73 -14.87 -0.36
CA GLU A 125 0.38 -15.17 -1.75
C GLU A 125 1.13 -16.40 -2.28
N GLU A 126 2.43 -16.51 -2.01
CA GLU A 126 3.24 -17.68 -2.40
C GLU A 126 2.77 -18.96 -1.72
N ARG A 127 2.29 -18.86 -0.48
CA ARG A 127 1.86 -20.00 0.34
C ARG A 127 0.44 -20.49 0.02
N TYR A 128 -0.48 -19.54 -0.20
CA TYR A 128 -1.91 -19.84 -0.23
C TYR A 128 -2.54 -19.70 -1.60
N LEU A 129 -1.96 -18.89 -2.50
CA LEU A 129 -2.50 -18.77 -3.84
C LEU A 129 -1.93 -19.88 -4.76
N PRO A 130 -2.76 -20.42 -5.67
CA PRO A 130 -2.26 -21.32 -6.68
C PRO A 130 -1.18 -20.60 -7.49
N LYS A 131 -0.02 -21.23 -7.63
CA LYS A 131 1.06 -20.68 -8.49
C LYS A 131 0.44 -20.25 -9.79
N ARG A 132 0.39 -18.97 -10.03
CA ARG A 132 -0.09 -18.38 -11.28
C ARG A 132 0.81 -18.96 -12.36
N GLN A 133 0.36 -20.03 -13.03
CA GLN A 133 0.96 -20.37 -14.32
C GLN A 133 0.81 -19.11 -15.14
N ALA A 134 1.94 -18.48 -15.42
CA ALA A 134 1.96 -17.30 -16.26
C ALA A 134 1.29 -17.73 -17.57
N ARG A 135 0.02 -17.36 -17.77
CA ARG A 135 -0.71 -17.57 -19.02
C ARG A 135 -0.17 -16.54 -20.00
N SER A 136 1.15 -16.53 -20.16
CA SER A 136 1.82 -15.70 -21.13
C SER A 136 1.27 -16.07 -22.51
N ARG A 137 0.80 -15.06 -23.22
CA ARG A 137 0.40 -15.15 -24.61
C ARG A 137 1.45 -14.43 -25.44
N ALA A 138 1.90 -15.01 -26.53
CA ALA A 138 2.72 -14.32 -27.50
C ALA A 138 1.81 -13.74 -28.61
N LEU A 139 2.14 -12.54 -29.05
CA LEU A 139 1.58 -11.93 -30.26
C LEU A 139 2.71 -11.71 -31.24
N ILE A 140 2.66 -12.39 -32.38
CA ILE A 140 3.67 -12.29 -33.43
C ILE A 140 3.10 -11.37 -34.52
N LEU A 141 3.78 -10.26 -34.81
CA LEU A 141 3.42 -9.37 -35.91
C LEU A 141 4.05 -9.89 -37.24
N ALA A 142 3.24 -10.56 -38.04
CA ALA A 142 3.63 -11.13 -39.32
C ALA A 142 3.01 -10.39 -40.53
N ALA A 143 2.57 -9.15 -40.32
CA ALA A 143 1.81 -8.40 -41.32
C ALA A 143 2.69 -7.76 -42.43
N SER A 144 3.99 -7.58 -42.18
CA SER A 144 4.87 -6.87 -43.10
C SER A 144 5.35 -7.73 -44.28
N ARG A 145 5.37 -7.13 -45.47
CA ARG A 145 6.03 -7.72 -46.67
C ARG A 145 7.52 -7.93 -46.39
N GLY A 146 8.20 -6.94 -45.78
CA GLY A 146 9.67 -6.98 -45.66
C GLY A 146 10.36 -6.62 -46.95
N SER A 147 9.96 -5.55 -47.61
CA SER A 147 10.42 -5.14 -48.95
C SER A 147 11.95 -5.01 -49.11
N ALA A 148 12.64 -4.74 -47.97
CA ALA A 148 14.11 -4.71 -47.96
C ALA A 148 14.77 -6.07 -48.26
N LEU A 149 14.03 -7.18 -48.28
CA LEU A 149 14.50 -8.53 -48.60
C LEU A 149 14.32 -8.89 -50.09
N GLY A 150 13.86 -7.95 -50.93
CA GLY A 150 13.75 -8.09 -52.38
C GLY A 150 12.95 -9.31 -52.80
N GLU A 151 13.51 -10.08 -53.72
CA GLU A 151 12.90 -11.30 -54.32
C GLU A 151 12.49 -12.35 -53.28
N LEU A 152 13.16 -12.41 -52.13
CA LEU A 152 12.84 -13.38 -51.08
C LEU A 152 11.41 -13.21 -50.50
N THR A 153 10.83 -12.01 -50.66
CA THR A 153 9.49 -11.67 -50.13
C THR A 153 8.49 -11.30 -51.21
N GLU A 154 8.81 -11.54 -52.48
CA GLU A 154 7.91 -11.22 -53.58
C GLU A 154 6.65 -12.12 -53.57
N HIS A 155 6.82 -13.41 -53.27
CA HIS A 155 5.74 -14.40 -53.27
C HIS A 155 5.45 -15.01 -51.90
N ARG A 156 5.94 -14.38 -50.83
CA ARG A 156 5.71 -14.82 -49.44
C ARG A 156 6.00 -13.69 -48.45
N PRO A 157 5.31 -13.64 -47.30
CA PRO A 157 5.62 -12.67 -46.29
C PRO A 157 6.98 -12.97 -45.64
N LYS A 158 7.63 -11.94 -45.11
CA LYS A 158 8.96 -11.98 -44.45
C LYS A 158 9.09 -13.14 -43.47
N THR A 159 8.04 -13.42 -42.69
CA THR A 159 8.02 -14.47 -41.67
C THR A 159 8.00 -15.89 -42.26
N MET A 160 7.71 -16.03 -43.56
CA MET A 160 7.71 -17.30 -44.27
C MET A 160 8.99 -17.53 -45.10
N VAL A 161 9.93 -16.59 -45.06
CA VAL A 161 11.28 -16.79 -45.62
C VAL A 161 11.97 -17.95 -44.88
N LYS A 162 12.53 -18.90 -45.62
CA LYS A 162 13.16 -20.07 -45.02
C LYS A 162 14.57 -19.77 -44.53
N ILE A 163 14.85 -20.10 -43.27
CA ILE A 163 16.16 -20.08 -42.66
C ILE A 163 16.52 -21.54 -42.30
N ARG A 164 17.63 -22.04 -42.84
CA ARG A 164 18.02 -23.46 -42.68
C ARG A 164 16.89 -24.45 -43.03
N GLY A 165 16.17 -24.18 -44.12
CA GLY A 165 15.11 -25.03 -44.62
C GLY A 165 13.74 -24.88 -43.96
N ARG A 166 13.61 -24.10 -42.86
CA ARG A 166 12.35 -23.90 -42.13
C ARG A 166 11.93 -22.43 -42.17
N PRO A 167 10.63 -22.09 -42.22
CA PRO A 167 10.14 -20.72 -42.14
C PRO A 167 10.63 -20.02 -40.87
N LEU A 168 10.95 -18.73 -40.96
CA LEU A 168 11.32 -17.90 -39.80
C LEU A 168 10.28 -17.99 -38.69
N LEU A 169 9.00 -17.95 -39.06
CA LEU A 169 7.90 -18.07 -38.11
C LEU A 169 7.95 -19.38 -37.32
N SER A 170 8.34 -20.48 -37.92
CA SER A 170 8.51 -21.78 -37.22
C SER A 170 9.60 -21.73 -36.15
N HIS A 171 10.70 -21.00 -36.40
CA HIS A 171 11.75 -20.82 -35.39
C HIS A 171 11.26 -20.00 -34.21
N ILE A 172 10.49 -18.93 -34.47
CA ILE A 172 9.90 -18.07 -33.43
C ILE A 172 8.91 -18.87 -32.58
N VAL A 173 7.99 -19.62 -33.21
CA VAL A 173 7.01 -20.46 -32.51
C VAL A 173 7.70 -21.51 -31.64
N SER A 174 8.74 -22.16 -32.19
CA SER A 174 9.51 -23.16 -31.44
C SER A 174 10.19 -22.54 -30.20
N ALA A 175 10.74 -21.34 -30.32
CA ALA A 175 11.36 -20.64 -29.20
C ALA A 175 10.34 -20.28 -28.11
N TYR A 176 9.15 -19.77 -28.45
CA TYR A 176 8.08 -19.50 -27.49
C TYR A 176 7.59 -20.79 -26.81
N ASN A 177 7.42 -21.87 -27.58
CA ASN A 177 7.03 -23.17 -27.02
C ASN A 177 8.06 -23.72 -26.04
N ALA A 178 9.36 -23.58 -26.36
CA ALA A 178 10.46 -23.97 -25.48
C ALA A 178 10.48 -23.13 -24.18
N ALA A 179 10.08 -21.85 -24.25
CA ALA A 179 9.90 -20.96 -23.08
C ALA A 179 8.58 -21.20 -22.32
N GLY A 180 7.81 -22.23 -22.67
CA GLY A 180 6.55 -22.55 -21.99
C GLY A 180 5.33 -21.75 -22.44
N ILE A 181 5.47 -20.87 -23.43
CA ILE A 181 4.37 -20.05 -23.96
C ILE A 181 3.65 -20.86 -25.05
N LYS A 182 2.45 -21.38 -24.68
CA LYS A 182 1.66 -22.26 -25.57
C LYS A 182 0.57 -21.56 -26.36
N ARG A 183 0.20 -20.33 -25.93
CA ARG A 183 -0.82 -19.52 -26.61
C ARG A 183 -0.14 -18.46 -27.44
N ILE A 184 -0.13 -18.67 -28.78
CA ILE A 184 0.55 -17.81 -29.75
C ILE A 184 -0.47 -17.32 -30.77
N ASN A 185 -0.66 -15.99 -30.84
CA ASN A 185 -1.48 -15.33 -31.83
C ASN A 185 -0.57 -14.74 -32.93
N VAL A 186 -0.96 -14.81 -34.19
CA VAL A 186 -0.21 -14.23 -35.30
C VAL A 186 -1.08 -13.21 -36.03
N VAL A 187 -0.61 -11.96 -36.05
CA VAL A 187 -1.24 -10.90 -36.87
C VAL A 187 -0.75 -11.04 -38.29
N ARG A 188 -1.67 -11.32 -39.20
CA ARG A 188 -1.38 -11.51 -40.63
C ARG A 188 -1.70 -10.20 -41.37
N GLY A 189 -1.00 -9.94 -42.46
CA GLY A 189 -1.21 -8.78 -43.34
C GLY A 189 -0.87 -9.09 -44.79
N TYR A 190 0.36 -8.87 -45.22
CA TYR A 190 0.80 -9.19 -46.57
C TYR A 190 0.73 -10.71 -46.84
N MET A 191 0.01 -11.12 -47.86
CA MET A 191 -0.22 -12.52 -48.28
C MET A 191 -0.58 -13.43 -47.10
N PRO A 192 -1.70 -13.15 -46.38
CA PRO A 192 -2.05 -13.86 -45.16
C PRO A 192 -2.28 -15.38 -45.40
N GLU A 193 -2.70 -15.77 -46.58
CA GLU A 193 -2.90 -17.13 -47.02
C GLU A 193 -1.58 -17.93 -47.13
N ALA A 194 -0.45 -17.26 -47.35
CA ALA A 194 0.86 -17.88 -47.39
C ALA A 194 1.42 -18.23 -45.99
N ILE A 195 0.75 -17.77 -44.93
CA ILE A 195 1.13 -18.11 -43.57
C ILE A 195 0.37 -19.38 -43.16
N ASP A 196 0.94 -20.50 -43.45
CA ASP A 196 0.44 -21.81 -43.06
C ASP A 196 1.49 -22.52 -42.20
N LEU A 197 1.15 -22.73 -40.91
CA LEU A 197 1.94 -23.53 -39.99
C LEU A 197 0.99 -24.42 -39.19
N PRO A 198 1.19 -25.74 -39.22
CA PRO A 198 0.34 -26.72 -38.52
C PRO A 198 0.24 -26.53 -37.00
N ALA A 199 1.12 -25.73 -36.42
CA ALA A 199 1.19 -25.48 -34.97
C ALA A 199 0.52 -24.17 -34.53
N ILE A 200 -0.21 -23.48 -35.40
CA ILE A 200 -0.91 -22.22 -35.12
C ILE A 200 -2.38 -22.43 -35.43
N SER A 201 -3.18 -22.54 -34.39
CA SER A 201 -4.65 -22.53 -34.46
C SER A 201 -5.20 -21.13 -34.19
#